data_0f1b49a32c0d95fba6070865af20fa9d
#
_entry.id   0f1b49a32c0d95fba6070865af20fa9d
#
_cell.length_a   1.000
_cell.length_b   1.000
_cell.length_c   1.000
_cell.angle_alpha   90.00
_cell.angle_beta   90.00
_cell.angle_gamma   90.00
#
_symmetry.space_group_name_H-M   'P 1'
#
loop_
_entity.id
_entity.type
_entity.pdbx_description
1 polymer ?
#
loop_
_entity_poly.entity_id
_entity_poly.type
_entity_poly.pdbx_seq_one_letter_code
_entity_poly.pdbx_strand_id
1 'polypeptide(L)'
;MAKQRERGWPPDPEPLPVPVVDNHTHLDAIGDVLPEGEPVPSVAEHLARAAAAGVDRVVQVGCDLPAARWTDALLRGAPSSAEHGVTARPEVVTGDDHMLGGVGRLLGAVAIHPNEAVLHGGVREVGPDGLEPDPQPQHDVPLDDAIAEIAAIARSNDRVRAIGETGMDLFRTGARGEAVQREAFRAHVALAKELGLALQIHDRDAHAEVLDVLARDGAPERTVFHCYSGDAAMARFCAEQGWYLSFAGPVTFRANDELRAALRAVPLGQVLVETDAPYLTPHPYRGRPNAPYVLPTTVRTVADVVGLPLADVCARLAATSVAVYGAW
;
A
#
# COMPACT_ATOMS: atom_id res chain seq x y z
N MET A 1 22.60 2.61 -29.80
CA MET A 1 22.23 1.26 -29.28
C MET A 1 21.38 1.47 -28.03
N ALA A 2 20.12 1.06 -28.04
CA ALA A 2 19.28 1.08 -26.84
C ALA A 2 19.88 0.07 -25.83
N LYS A 3 20.26 0.55 -24.64
CA LYS A 3 20.71 -0.33 -23.57
C LYS A 3 19.56 -1.31 -23.28
N GLN A 4 19.82 -2.60 -23.45
CA GLN A 4 18.88 -3.67 -23.09
C GLN A 4 18.58 -3.50 -21.59
N ARG A 5 17.30 -3.26 -21.23
CA ARG A 5 16.92 -3.11 -19.82
C ARG A 5 17.15 -4.46 -19.14
N GLU A 6 17.92 -4.45 -18.08
CA GLU A 6 18.07 -5.62 -17.22
C GLU A 6 16.69 -5.99 -16.66
N ARG A 7 16.29 -7.26 -16.74
CA ARG A 7 14.93 -7.72 -16.41
C ARG A 7 14.82 -8.43 -15.05
N GLY A 8 15.93 -8.79 -14.43
CA GLY A 8 15.96 -9.50 -13.14
C GLY A 8 15.68 -8.58 -11.95
N TRP A 9 15.59 -9.19 -10.79
CA TRP A 9 15.45 -8.46 -9.52
C TRP A 9 16.51 -7.35 -9.36
N PRO A 10 16.17 -6.19 -8.76
CA PRO A 10 17.16 -5.21 -8.32
C PRO A 10 18.20 -5.87 -7.42
N PRO A 11 19.47 -5.42 -7.46
CA PRO A 11 20.48 -5.88 -6.50
C PRO A 11 20.08 -5.51 -5.08
N ASP A 12 20.56 -6.27 -4.09
CA ASP A 12 20.35 -5.93 -2.69
C ASP A 12 20.97 -4.56 -2.39
N PRO A 13 20.20 -3.63 -1.81
CA PRO A 13 20.71 -2.33 -1.43
C PRO A 13 21.63 -2.43 -0.21
N GLU A 14 22.46 -1.42 -0.01
CA GLU A 14 23.13 -1.26 1.28
C GLU A 14 22.07 -1.17 2.40
N PRO A 15 22.20 -1.93 3.50
CA PRO A 15 21.23 -1.90 4.59
C PRO A 15 21.05 -0.52 5.22
N LEU A 16 19.84 -0.23 5.69
CA LEU A 16 19.56 0.99 6.45
C LEU A 16 20.20 0.91 7.86
N PRO A 17 20.71 2.04 8.39
CA PRO A 17 21.38 2.07 9.70
C PRO A 17 20.41 1.86 10.89
N VAL A 18 19.13 2.16 10.68
CA VAL A 18 18.04 1.93 11.64
C VAL A 18 16.90 1.29 10.84
N PRO A 19 16.29 0.20 11.34
CA PRO A 19 15.19 -0.45 10.63
C PRO A 19 13.99 0.47 10.43
N VAL A 20 13.33 0.31 9.27
CA VAL A 20 12.10 1.01 8.90
C VAL A 20 10.98 0.02 8.58
N VAL A 21 9.78 0.55 8.38
CA VAL A 21 8.59 -0.21 7.98
C VAL A 21 8.28 0.06 6.52
N ASP A 22 7.96 -0.98 5.76
CA ASP A 22 7.26 -0.84 4.49
C ASP A 22 5.76 -0.73 4.78
N ASN A 23 5.21 0.47 4.64
CA ASN A 23 3.86 0.78 5.11
C ASN A 23 2.75 0.35 4.15
N HIS A 24 3.11 -0.12 2.94
CA HIS A 24 2.14 -0.57 1.94
C HIS A 24 2.82 -1.48 0.90
N THR A 25 2.40 -2.73 0.83
CA THR A 25 2.88 -3.71 -0.15
C THR A 25 1.84 -4.79 -0.41
N HIS A 26 1.85 -5.36 -1.62
CA HIS A 26 0.98 -6.45 -2.06
C HIS A 26 1.82 -7.71 -2.27
N LEU A 27 2.15 -8.40 -1.16
CA LEU A 27 2.93 -9.64 -1.22
C LEU A 27 2.19 -10.75 -1.98
N ASP A 28 0.86 -10.70 -2.00
CA ASP A 28 -0.04 -11.60 -2.75
C ASP A 28 0.13 -11.50 -4.26
N ALA A 29 0.47 -10.31 -4.78
CA ALA A 29 0.54 -10.00 -6.20
C ALA A 29 1.97 -9.99 -6.78
N ILE A 30 3.02 -10.20 -5.99
CA ILE A 30 4.40 -10.12 -6.49
C ILE A 30 4.67 -11.11 -7.62
N GLY A 31 4.04 -12.28 -7.59
CA GLY A 31 4.18 -13.29 -8.63
C GLY A 31 3.67 -12.85 -10.00
N ASP A 32 2.68 -11.95 -10.07
CA ASP A 32 2.02 -11.52 -11.31
C ASP A 32 2.93 -10.73 -12.24
N VAL A 33 3.93 -10.06 -11.68
CA VAL A 33 4.84 -9.20 -12.45
C VAL A 33 6.16 -9.89 -12.80
N LEU A 34 6.35 -11.15 -12.37
CA LEU A 34 7.57 -11.89 -12.67
C LEU A 34 7.57 -12.38 -14.12
N PRO A 35 8.74 -12.41 -14.77
CA PRO A 35 8.88 -13.05 -16.07
C PRO A 35 8.47 -14.52 -16.00
N GLU A 36 7.90 -15.05 -17.09
CA GLU A 36 7.54 -16.46 -17.20
C GLU A 36 8.75 -17.38 -16.88
N GLY A 37 8.53 -18.32 -15.98
CA GLY A 37 9.55 -19.27 -15.52
C GLY A 37 10.45 -18.78 -14.39
N GLU A 38 10.32 -17.52 -13.95
CA GLU A 38 11.01 -17.06 -12.74
C GLU A 38 10.31 -17.64 -11.50
N PRO A 39 11.08 -18.18 -10.53
CA PRO A 39 10.48 -18.69 -9.30
C PRO A 39 9.88 -17.57 -8.47
N VAL A 40 8.66 -17.75 -8.01
CA VAL A 40 8.01 -16.82 -7.07
C VAL A 40 8.61 -17.05 -5.69
N PRO A 41 9.26 -16.04 -5.07
CA PRO A 41 9.75 -16.17 -3.70
C PRO A 41 8.58 -16.34 -2.73
N SER A 42 8.78 -17.08 -1.65
CA SER A 42 7.81 -17.17 -0.56
C SER A 42 7.75 -15.88 0.24
N VAL A 43 6.68 -15.69 1.02
CA VAL A 43 6.56 -14.55 1.96
C VAL A 43 7.74 -14.54 2.93
N ALA A 44 8.15 -15.70 3.45
CA ALA A 44 9.31 -15.81 4.36
C ALA A 44 10.61 -15.31 3.69
N GLU A 45 10.84 -15.66 2.43
CA GLU A 45 12.01 -15.20 1.67
C GLU A 45 11.97 -13.68 1.44
N HIS A 46 10.79 -13.12 1.12
CA HIS A 46 10.61 -11.66 1.01
C HIS A 46 10.91 -10.95 2.32
N LEU A 47 10.36 -11.42 3.44
CA LEU A 47 10.57 -10.82 4.76
C LEU A 47 12.02 -10.95 5.23
N ALA A 48 12.67 -12.08 4.99
CA ALA A 48 14.08 -12.29 5.32
C ALA A 48 14.99 -11.32 4.54
N ARG A 49 14.74 -11.18 3.23
CA ARG A 49 15.50 -10.28 2.37
C ARG A 49 15.26 -8.80 2.73
N ALA A 50 14.02 -8.44 3.05
CA ALA A 50 13.67 -7.11 3.54
C ALA A 50 14.39 -6.77 4.84
N ALA A 51 14.36 -7.69 5.81
CA ALA A 51 15.05 -7.50 7.09
C ALA A 51 16.56 -7.34 6.93
N ALA A 52 17.21 -8.11 6.03
CA ALA A 52 18.61 -7.95 5.70
C ALA A 52 18.94 -6.58 5.10
N ALA A 53 17.98 -5.92 4.46
CA ALA A 53 18.10 -4.58 3.92
C ALA A 53 17.76 -3.46 4.94
N GLY A 54 17.34 -3.82 6.16
CA GLY A 54 16.91 -2.87 7.18
C GLY A 54 15.43 -2.47 7.05
N VAL A 55 14.59 -3.33 6.46
CA VAL A 55 13.13 -3.22 6.44
C VAL A 55 12.59 -4.38 7.26
N ASP A 56 12.36 -4.15 8.55
CA ASP A 56 12.11 -5.23 9.50
C ASP A 56 10.63 -5.57 9.70
N ARG A 57 9.74 -4.72 9.20
CA ARG A 57 8.29 -4.85 9.33
C ARG A 57 7.60 -4.39 8.05
N VAL A 58 6.41 -4.97 7.78
CA VAL A 58 5.68 -4.77 6.54
C VAL A 58 4.18 -4.71 6.82
N VAL A 59 3.46 -3.80 6.15
CA VAL A 59 2.00 -3.80 6.09
C VAL A 59 1.58 -4.45 4.77
N GLN A 60 1.01 -5.66 4.87
CA GLN A 60 0.39 -6.35 3.74
C GLN A 60 -0.99 -5.76 3.48
N VAL A 61 -1.31 -5.49 2.21
CA VAL A 61 -2.56 -4.84 1.81
C VAL A 61 -3.37 -5.77 0.90
N GLY A 62 -4.58 -6.12 1.32
CA GLY A 62 -5.55 -6.88 0.54
C GLY A 62 -6.60 -5.96 -0.05
N CYS A 63 -6.60 -5.79 -1.38
CA CYS A 63 -7.40 -4.79 -2.10
C CYS A 63 -8.71 -5.30 -2.68
N ASP A 64 -8.94 -6.61 -2.66
CA ASP A 64 -10.14 -7.30 -3.10
C ASP A 64 -10.50 -8.43 -2.14
N LEU A 65 -11.59 -9.14 -2.36
CA LEU A 65 -11.99 -10.24 -1.47
C LEU A 65 -10.97 -11.39 -1.39
N PRO A 66 -10.44 -11.93 -2.51
CA PRO A 66 -9.38 -12.94 -2.47
C PRO A 66 -8.14 -12.49 -1.71
N ALA A 67 -7.62 -11.31 -1.99
CA ALA A 67 -6.44 -10.76 -1.34
C ALA A 67 -6.68 -10.44 0.15
N ALA A 68 -7.87 -9.97 0.52
CA ALA A 68 -8.24 -9.73 1.92
C ALA A 68 -8.33 -11.03 2.73
N ARG A 69 -8.94 -12.09 2.19
CA ARG A 69 -8.98 -13.43 2.80
C ARG A 69 -7.59 -14.02 2.96
N TRP A 70 -6.77 -13.89 1.91
CA TRP A 70 -5.39 -14.33 1.94
C TRP A 70 -4.58 -13.58 3.01
N THR A 71 -4.75 -12.25 3.09
CA THR A 71 -4.13 -11.40 4.11
C THR A 71 -4.54 -11.85 5.53
N ASP A 72 -5.82 -12.10 5.77
CA ASP A 72 -6.31 -12.60 7.05
C ASP A 72 -5.67 -13.94 7.43
N ALA A 73 -5.64 -14.89 6.50
CA ALA A 73 -5.02 -16.20 6.70
C ALA A 73 -3.50 -16.08 6.97
N LEU A 74 -2.80 -15.24 6.22
CA LEU A 74 -1.38 -14.96 6.39
C LEU A 74 -1.08 -14.41 7.80
N LEU A 75 -1.86 -13.42 8.25
CA LEU A 75 -1.67 -12.79 9.55
C LEU A 75 -1.97 -13.75 10.72
N ARG A 76 -2.80 -14.76 10.51
CA ARG A 76 -3.06 -15.84 11.49
C ARG A 76 -1.99 -16.94 11.45
N GLY A 77 -1.00 -16.84 10.55
CA GLY A 77 0.01 -17.88 10.36
C GLY A 77 -0.54 -19.17 9.73
N ALA A 78 -1.73 -19.12 9.15
CA ALA A 78 -2.34 -20.25 8.45
C ALA A 78 -1.86 -20.24 6.99
N PRO A 79 -1.22 -21.34 6.51
CA PRO A 79 -0.88 -21.43 5.10
C PRO A 79 -2.18 -21.45 4.28
N SER A 80 -2.37 -20.42 3.45
CA SER A 80 -3.49 -20.37 2.52
C SER A 80 -3.21 -21.28 1.33
N SER A 81 -4.15 -22.16 1.00
CA SER A 81 -4.23 -22.78 -0.31
C SER A 81 -4.48 -21.66 -1.33
N ALA A 82 -3.89 -21.76 -2.52
CA ALA A 82 -4.02 -20.75 -3.56
C ALA A 82 -5.48 -20.29 -3.74
N GLU A 83 -5.80 -19.10 -3.28
CA GLU A 83 -7.04 -18.40 -3.61
C GLU A 83 -6.95 -17.95 -5.09
N HIS A 84 -8.07 -17.88 -5.79
CA HIS A 84 -8.10 -17.40 -7.17
C HIS A 84 -7.56 -15.98 -7.24
N GLY A 85 -6.54 -15.76 -8.07
CA GLY A 85 -5.91 -14.45 -8.27
C GLY A 85 -4.74 -14.13 -7.33
N VAL A 86 -4.42 -15.00 -6.36
CA VAL A 86 -3.24 -14.84 -5.51
C VAL A 86 -2.10 -15.69 -6.04
N THR A 87 -0.99 -15.08 -6.39
CA THR A 87 0.19 -15.76 -6.95
C THR A 87 1.30 -15.99 -5.94
N ALA A 88 1.16 -15.46 -4.73
CA ALA A 88 2.15 -15.61 -3.67
C ALA A 88 2.26 -17.03 -3.15
N ARG A 89 3.49 -17.42 -2.82
CA ARG A 89 3.76 -18.61 -2.02
C ARG A 89 3.63 -18.25 -0.53
N PRO A 90 2.61 -18.77 0.19
CA PRO A 90 2.26 -18.30 1.54
C PRO A 90 3.16 -18.85 2.64
N GLU A 91 4.24 -19.53 2.32
CA GLU A 91 5.15 -20.13 3.30
C GLU A 91 5.68 -19.04 4.25
N VAL A 92 5.17 -19.04 5.46
CA VAL A 92 5.62 -18.20 6.57
C VAL A 92 6.12 -19.06 7.72
N VAL A 93 7.05 -18.54 8.48
CA VAL A 93 7.46 -19.16 9.74
C VAL A 93 6.43 -18.82 10.81
N THR A 94 5.69 -19.80 11.28
CA THR A 94 4.74 -19.65 12.39
C THR A 94 5.48 -19.61 13.73
N GLY A 95 5.21 -18.60 14.56
CA GLY A 95 5.76 -18.45 15.90
C GLY A 95 5.98 -16.99 16.28
N ASP A 96 6.06 -16.71 17.59
CA ASP A 96 6.39 -15.38 18.16
C ASP A 96 7.85 -14.96 17.85
N ASP A 97 8.54 -15.73 17.04
CA ASP A 97 9.93 -15.49 16.75
C ASP A 97 10.10 -14.22 15.92
N HIS A 98 10.75 -13.24 16.52
CA HIS A 98 11.38 -12.10 15.85
C HIS A 98 12.44 -12.54 14.83
N MET A 99 12.44 -13.83 14.49
CA MET A 99 13.29 -14.43 13.47
C MET A 99 12.92 -13.95 12.08
N LEU A 100 13.90 -13.84 11.24
CA LEU A 100 13.76 -13.48 9.83
C LEU A 100 12.70 -14.35 9.16
N GLY A 101 11.59 -13.75 8.67
CA GLY A 101 10.51 -14.45 7.97
C GLY A 101 9.23 -14.76 8.78
N GLY A 102 9.12 -14.33 10.03
CA GLY A 102 7.96 -14.62 10.90
C GLY A 102 6.77 -13.67 10.74
N VAL A 103 5.56 -14.18 11.03
CA VAL A 103 4.29 -13.42 11.04
C VAL A 103 4.36 -12.20 11.96
N GLY A 104 5.15 -12.23 13.02
CA GLY A 104 5.39 -11.11 13.94
C GLY A 104 5.87 -9.81 13.25
N ARG A 105 6.34 -9.91 12.01
CA ARG A 105 6.79 -8.76 11.19
C ARG A 105 5.70 -8.18 10.28
N LEU A 106 4.50 -8.77 10.28
CA LEU A 106 3.41 -8.39 9.40
C LEU A 106 2.28 -7.72 10.19
N LEU A 107 1.76 -6.63 9.68
CA LEU A 107 0.41 -6.14 9.95
C LEU A 107 -0.36 -6.12 8.63
N GLY A 108 -1.68 -5.95 8.70
CA GLY A 108 -2.52 -5.92 7.53
C GLY A 108 -3.36 -4.65 7.40
N ALA A 109 -3.67 -4.34 6.16
CA ALA A 109 -4.76 -3.47 5.76
C ALA A 109 -5.68 -4.26 4.82
N VAL A 110 -6.99 -4.08 4.93
CA VAL A 110 -7.98 -4.74 4.08
C VAL A 110 -9.08 -3.76 3.69
N ALA A 111 -9.46 -3.78 2.41
CA ALA A 111 -10.58 -3.01 1.88
C ALA A 111 -10.99 -3.53 0.51
N ILE A 112 -12.00 -2.92 -0.09
CA ILE A 112 -12.31 -3.04 -1.51
C ILE A 112 -11.74 -1.80 -2.19
N HIS A 113 -10.72 -1.99 -3.06
CA HIS A 113 -10.07 -0.95 -3.84
C HIS A 113 -11.10 -0.21 -4.73
N PRO A 114 -10.98 1.10 -5.01
CA PRO A 114 -11.95 1.82 -5.80
C PRO A 114 -12.25 1.17 -7.17
N ASN A 115 -11.27 0.58 -7.83
CA ASN A 115 -11.50 -0.10 -9.12
C ASN A 115 -12.28 -1.40 -8.97
N GLU A 116 -12.07 -2.14 -7.88
CA GLU A 116 -12.83 -3.34 -7.53
C GLU A 116 -14.27 -2.98 -7.13
N ALA A 117 -14.45 -1.90 -6.37
CA ALA A 117 -15.77 -1.42 -5.95
C ALA A 117 -16.70 -1.16 -7.17
N VAL A 118 -16.15 -0.58 -8.24
CA VAL A 118 -16.88 -0.34 -9.49
C VAL A 118 -17.39 -1.65 -10.08
N LEU A 119 -16.58 -2.70 -10.06
CA LEU A 119 -16.93 -4.02 -10.59
C LEU A 119 -17.96 -4.73 -9.71
N HIS A 120 -17.85 -4.68 -8.39
CA HIS A 120 -18.85 -5.15 -7.43
C HIS A 120 -20.17 -4.40 -7.55
N GLY A 121 -20.13 -3.10 -7.88
CA GLY A 121 -21.31 -2.27 -8.17
C GLY A 121 -21.97 -2.55 -9.52
N GLY A 122 -21.47 -3.52 -10.29
CA GLY A 122 -22.04 -3.89 -11.59
C GLY A 122 -21.81 -2.86 -12.71
N VAL A 123 -20.98 -1.84 -12.49
CA VAL A 123 -20.63 -0.83 -13.50
C VAL A 123 -19.56 -1.38 -14.43
N ARG A 124 -19.82 -1.23 -15.74
CA ARG A 124 -18.92 -1.68 -16.82
C ARG A 124 -18.72 -0.50 -17.77
N GLU A 125 -17.89 0.43 -17.36
CA GLU A 125 -17.63 1.69 -18.04
C GLU A 125 -16.14 1.81 -18.30
N VAL A 126 -15.75 2.12 -19.55
CA VAL A 126 -14.36 2.39 -19.91
C VAL A 126 -13.97 3.75 -19.36
N GLY A 127 -12.89 3.80 -18.59
CA GLY A 127 -12.37 5.02 -18.03
C GLY A 127 -11.43 5.78 -18.98
N PRO A 128 -10.85 6.88 -18.50
CA PRO A 128 -9.85 7.65 -19.26
C PRO A 128 -8.62 6.85 -19.69
N ASP A 129 -8.29 5.76 -19.00
CA ASP A 129 -7.20 4.85 -19.35
C ASP A 129 -7.46 4.03 -20.63
N GLY A 130 -8.73 3.99 -21.10
CA GLY A 130 -9.13 3.28 -22.30
C GLY A 130 -9.19 1.75 -22.16
N LEU A 131 -9.07 1.22 -20.93
CA LEU A 131 -9.16 -0.22 -20.70
C LEU A 131 -10.60 -0.67 -20.49
N GLU A 132 -10.93 -1.81 -21.07
CA GLU A 132 -12.22 -2.47 -20.82
C GLU A 132 -12.25 -3.05 -19.41
N PRO A 133 -13.39 -2.96 -18.71
CA PRO A 133 -13.57 -3.62 -17.42
C PRO A 133 -13.42 -5.15 -17.54
N ASP A 134 -12.69 -5.74 -16.62
CA ASP A 134 -12.43 -7.20 -16.56
C ASP A 134 -13.00 -7.81 -15.27
N PRO A 135 -14.34 -8.06 -15.21
CA PRO A 135 -14.96 -8.64 -14.02
C PRO A 135 -14.51 -10.08 -13.80
N GLN A 136 -14.13 -10.38 -12.56
CA GLN A 136 -13.76 -11.70 -12.09
C GLN A 136 -14.89 -12.33 -11.25
N PRO A 137 -14.88 -13.63 -10.93
CA PRO A 137 -15.95 -14.28 -10.18
C PRO A 137 -16.27 -13.65 -8.81
N GLN A 138 -15.30 -13.04 -8.12
CA GLN A 138 -15.54 -12.34 -6.86
C GLN A 138 -16.48 -11.14 -7.01
N HIS A 139 -16.58 -10.53 -8.21
CA HIS A 139 -17.45 -9.40 -8.49
C HIS A 139 -18.94 -9.78 -8.63
N ASP A 140 -19.28 -11.08 -8.58
CA ASP A 140 -20.66 -11.53 -8.42
C ASP A 140 -21.20 -11.26 -7.00
N VAL A 141 -20.32 -11.00 -6.02
CA VAL A 141 -20.70 -10.56 -4.69
C VAL A 141 -21.09 -9.08 -4.74
N PRO A 142 -22.29 -8.68 -4.26
CA PRO A 142 -22.68 -7.27 -4.21
C PRO A 142 -21.71 -6.44 -3.35
N LEU A 143 -21.53 -5.16 -3.69
CA LEU A 143 -20.57 -4.26 -3.00
C LEU A 143 -20.80 -4.21 -1.48
N ASP A 144 -22.05 -4.10 -1.03
CA ASP A 144 -22.37 -4.04 0.40
C ASP A 144 -21.95 -5.33 1.14
N ASP A 145 -22.16 -6.49 0.50
CA ASP A 145 -21.77 -7.78 1.06
C ASP A 145 -20.24 -7.93 1.08
N ALA A 146 -19.56 -7.45 0.04
CA ALA A 146 -18.09 -7.41 -0.01
C ALA A 146 -17.52 -6.53 1.12
N ILE A 147 -18.06 -5.32 1.32
CA ILE A 147 -17.64 -4.43 2.42
C ILE A 147 -17.97 -5.05 3.79
N ALA A 148 -19.10 -5.76 3.92
CA ALA A 148 -19.45 -6.47 5.17
C ALA A 148 -18.46 -7.58 5.49
N GLU A 149 -17.92 -8.30 4.48
CA GLU A 149 -16.88 -9.30 4.66
C GLU A 149 -15.54 -8.64 5.09
N ILE A 150 -15.14 -7.55 4.46
CA ILE A 150 -13.97 -6.75 4.90
C ILE A 150 -14.12 -6.34 6.38
N ALA A 151 -15.30 -5.87 6.76
CA ALA A 151 -15.58 -5.48 8.14
C ALA A 151 -15.48 -6.68 9.11
N ALA A 152 -15.94 -7.87 8.71
CA ALA A 152 -15.82 -9.08 9.51
C ALA A 152 -14.36 -9.51 9.72
N ILE A 153 -13.54 -9.46 8.66
CA ILE A 153 -12.09 -9.71 8.73
C ILE A 153 -11.44 -8.72 9.70
N ALA A 154 -11.66 -7.42 9.50
CA ALA A 154 -11.03 -6.37 10.32
C ALA A 154 -11.41 -6.45 11.80
N ARG A 155 -12.65 -6.88 12.13
CA ARG A 155 -13.11 -7.08 13.53
C ARG A 155 -12.53 -8.33 14.18
N SER A 156 -12.23 -9.37 13.40
CA SER A 156 -11.84 -10.68 13.91
C SER A 156 -10.32 -10.89 13.99
N ASN A 157 -9.52 -10.00 13.43
CA ASN A 157 -8.06 -10.12 13.39
C ASN A 157 -7.41 -8.83 13.88
N ASP A 158 -6.83 -8.88 15.07
CA ASP A 158 -6.18 -7.74 15.73
C ASP A 158 -4.87 -7.29 15.06
N ARG A 159 -4.35 -8.09 14.11
CA ARG A 159 -3.22 -7.71 13.27
C ARG A 159 -3.65 -6.91 12.03
N VAL A 160 -4.92 -6.82 11.72
CA VAL A 160 -5.45 -5.83 10.77
C VAL A 160 -5.48 -4.47 11.47
N ARG A 161 -4.66 -3.53 11.02
CA ARG A 161 -4.46 -2.22 11.65
C ARG A 161 -4.93 -1.05 10.81
N ALA A 162 -5.37 -1.32 9.59
CA ALA A 162 -5.92 -0.31 8.71
C ALA A 162 -7.09 -0.85 7.88
N ILE A 163 -8.00 0.04 7.54
CA ILE A 163 -8.93 -0.11 6.43
C ILE A 163 -8.27 0.54 5.22
N GLY A 164 -7.97 -0.25 4.23
CA GLY A 164 -7.22 0.17 3.03
C GLY A 164 -6.78 -1.05 2.20
N GLU A 165 -6.56 -0.81 0.96
CA GLU A 165 -6.54 0.40 0.17
C GLU A 165 -7.95 0.76 -0.32
N THR A 166 -8.42 1.97 -0.04
CA THR A 166 -9.72 2.48 -0.45
C THR A 166 -9.59 3.96 -0.86
N GLY A 167 -10.56 4.51 -1.54
CA GLY A 167 -10.49 5.90 -1.99
C GLY A 167 -11.13 6.09 -3.35
N MET A 168 -10.46 6.83 -4.24
CA MET A 168 -10.99 7.13 -5.58
C MET A 168 -9.88 7.10 -6.65
N ASP A 169 -10.22 6.55 -7.82
CA ASP A 169 -9.36 6.46 -9.01
C ASP A 169 -10.17 6.88 -10.25
N LEU A 170 -10.10 8.16 -10.58
CA LEU A 170 -10.85 8.71 -11.73
C LEU A 170 -10.11 8.51 -13.05
N PHE A 171 -8.90 7.95 -13.04
CA PHE A 171 -8.22 7.51 -14.24
C PHE A 171 -8.80 6.21 -14.81
N ARG A 172 -9.39 5.37 -13.95
CA ARG A 172 -9.89 4.03 -14.27
C ARG A 172 -11.38 3.94 -14.47
N THR A 173 -12.15 5.02 -14.25
CA THR A 173 -13.61 4.97 -14.36
C THR A 173 -14.19 6.27 -14.89
N GLY A 174 -15.42 6.21 -15.40
CA GLY A 174 -16.24 7.37 -15.76
C GLY A 174 -17.20 7.75 -14.64
N ALA A 175 -18.19 8.59 -14.98
CA ALA A 175 -19.08 9.22 -13.99
C ALA A 175 -19.95 8.24 -13.18
N ARG A 176 -20.34 7.09 -13.76
CA ARG A 176 -21.10 6.08 -13.00
C ARG A 176 -20.24 5.34 -12.00
N GLY A 177 -19.02 5.00 -12.39
CA GLY A 177 -18.08 4.36 -11.49
C GLY A 177 -17.58 5.31 -10.40
N GLU A 178 -17.41 6.61 -10.69
CA GLU A 178 -17.11 7.62 -9.65
C GLU A 178 -18.14 7.58 -8.51
N ALA A 179 -19.43 7.51 -8.85
CA ALA A 179 -20.48 7.44 -7.83
C ALA A 179 -20.35 6.19 -6.94
N VAL A 180 -20.00 5.04 -7.52
CA VAL A 180 -19.79 3.79 -6.78
C VAL A 180 -18.52 3.88 -5.91
N GLN A 181 -17.43 4.41 -6.45
CA GLN A 181 -16.18 4.61 -5.68
C GLN A 181 -16.42 5.52 -4.47
N ARG A 182 -17.16 6.61 -4.67
CA ARG A 182 -17.51 7.57 -3.60
C ARG A 182 -18.33 6.90 -2.49
N GLU A 183 -19.30 6.06 -2.85
CA GLU A 183 -20.11 5.30 -1.89
C GLU A 183 -19.26 4.30 -1.11
N ALA A 184 -18.44 3.49 -1.80
CA ALA A 184 -17.53 2.55 -1.18
C ALA A 184 -16.53 3.25 -0.25
N PHE A 185 -15.93 4.36 -0.69
CA PHE A 185 -14.97 5.13 0.10
C PHE A 185 -15.62 5.65 1.40
N ARG A 186 -16.83 6.22 1.32
CA ARG A 186 -17.60 6.67 2.49
C ARG A 186 -17.87 5.54 3.48
N ALA A 187 -18.23 4.35 2.99
CA ALA A 187 -18.44 3.16 3.82
C ALA A 187 -17.15 2.74 4.54
N HIS A 188 -16.01 2.76 3.86
CA HIS A 188 -14.71 2.43 4.45
C HIS A 188 -14.24 3.51 5.45
N VAL A 189 -14.47 4.81 5.19
CA VAL A 189 -14.23 5.89 6.16
C VAL A 189 -15.05 5.67 7.44
N ALA A 190 -16.33 5.31 7.30
CA ALA A 190 -17.19 5.01 8.44
C ALA A 190 -16.68 3.79 9.23
N LEU A 191 -16.29 2.72 8.52
CA LEU A 191 -15.75 1.50 9.12
C LEU A 191 -14.43 1.75 9.86
N ALA A 192 -13.51 2.51 9.28
CA ALA A 192 -12.23 2.87 9.93
C ALA A 192 -12.47 3.64 11.23
N LYS A 193 -13.42 4.59 11.23
CA LYS A 193 -13.82 5.34 12.43
C LYS A 193 -14.46 4.45 13.49
N GLU A 194 -15.39 3.57 13.09
CA GLU A 194 -16.06 2.62 14.00
C GLU A 194 -15.06 1.73 14.72
N LEU A 195 -14.07 1.21 13.98
CA LEU A 195 -13.07 0.28 14.52
C LEU A 195 -11.87 0.98 15.16
N GLY A 196 -11.74 2.30 15.02
CA GLY A 196 -10.57 3.05 15.46
C GLY A 196 -9.28 2.61 14.75
N LEU A 197 -9.38 2.18 13.49
CA LEU A 197 -8.26 1.77 12.67
C LEU A 197 -7.74 2.92 11.81
N ALA A 198 -6.51 2.80 11.30
CA ALA A 198 -6.01 3.73 10.30
C ALA A 198 -6.80 3.58 8.99
N LEU A 199 -6.80 4.63 8.17
CA LEU A 199 -7.37 4.62 6.82
C LEU A 199 -6.25 4.82 5.81
N GLN A 200 -6.05 3.88 4.89
CA GLN A 200 -5.10 4.03 3.77
C GLN A 200 -5.86 4.38 2.50
N ILE A 201 -5.58 5.58 1.97
CA ILE A 201 -6.32 6.18 0.85
C ILE A 201 -5.53 6.06 -0.44
N HIS A 202 -6.16 5.43 -1.43
CA HIS A 202 -5.83 5.53 -2.85
C HIS A 202 -6.41 6.81 -3.42
N ASP A 203 -5.59 7.62 -4.04
CA ASP A 203 -6.00 8.89 -4.63
C ASP A 203 -5.30 9.08 -5.99
N ARG A 204 -6.02 8.77 -7.07
CA ARG A 204 -5.51 8.91 -8.43
C ARG A 204 -6.44 9.76 -9.29
N ASP A 205 -5.94 10.93 -9.69
CA ASP A 205 -6.71 11.92 -10.47
C ASP A 205 -8.04 12.32 -9.79
N ALA A 206 -8.12 12.23 -8.43
CA ALA A 206 -9.34 12.36 -7.63
C ALA A 206 -9.14 13.20 -6.36
N HIS A 207 -8.11 14.04 -6.31
CA HIS A 207 -7.74 14.80 -5.09
C HIS A 207 -8.91 15.59 -4.50
N ALA A 208 -9.65 16.30 -5.34
CA ALA A 208 -10.76 17.13 -4.90
C ALA A 208 -11.91 16.29 -4.33
N GLU A 209 -12.23 15.18 -4.97
CA GLU A 209 -13.30 14.25 -4.60
C GLU A 209 -12.99 13.53 -3.29
N VAL A 210 -11.73 13.09 -3.12
CA VAL A 210 -11.24 12.47 -1.87
C VAL A 210 -11.34 13.48 -0.73
N LEU A 211 -10.83 14.68 -0.92
CA LEU A 211 -10.88 15.75 0.10
C LEU A 211 -12.32 16.14 0.43
N ASP A 212 -13.24 16.18 -0.55
CA ASP A 212 -14.66 16.47 -0.33
C ASP A 212 -15.32 15.40 0.56
N VAL A 213 -15.06 14.11 0.31
CA VAL A 213 -15.56 13.03 1.17
C VAL A 213 -15.04 13.16 2.59
N LEU A 214 -13.73 13.37 2.77
CA LEU A 214 -13.14 13.51 4.10
C LEU A 214 -13.67 14.73 4.85
N ALA A 215 -13.92 15.84 4.14
CA ALA A 215 -14.49 17.04 4.74
C ALA A 215 -15.95 16.85 5.19
N ARG A 216 -16.76 16.14 4.40
CA ARG A 216 -18.18 15.91 4.69
C ARG A 216 -18.42 14.86 5.76
N ASP A 217 -17.71 13.74 5.66
CA ASP A 217 -17.94 12.58 6.53
C ASP A 217 -17.06 12.60 7.78
N GLY A 218 -16.03 13.45 7.80
CA GLY A 218 -15.01 13.53 8.84
C GLY A 218 -13.97 12.40 8.70
N ALA A 219 -12.71 12.77 8.54
CA ALA A 219 -11.60 11.84 8.41
C ALA A 219 -11.37 11.04 9.71
N PRO A 220 -10.96 9.77 9.65
CA PRO A 220 -10.40 9.06 10.80
C PRO A 220 -9.17 9.77 11.36
N GLU A 221 -8.89 9.57 12.65
CA GLU A 221 -7.74 10.19 13.32
C GLU A 221 -6.40 9.87 12.64
N ARG A 222 -6.25 8.62 12.14
CA ARG A 222 -5.05 8.15 11.46
C ARG A 222 -5.33 7.93 9.98
N THR A 223 -5.43 9.05 9.25
CA THR A 223 -5.64 9.07 7.79
C THR A 223 -4.31 9.13 7.08
N VAL A 224 -4.08 8.18 6.16
CA VAL A 224 -2.87 8.04 5.37
C VAL A 224 -3.24 8.15 3.89
N PHE A 225 -2.65 9.09 3.18
CA PHE A 225 -2.60 9.06 1.71
C PHE A 225 -1.44 8.17 1.30
N HIS A 226 -1.74 6.94 0.86
CA HIS A 226 -0.72 6.06 0.34
C HIS A 226 -0.27 6.53 -1.04
N CYS A 227 0.93 6.14 -1.45
CA CYS A 227 1.53 6.51 -2.74
C CYS A 227 1.24 7.98 -3.15
N TYR A 228 1.46 8.90 -2.20
CA TYR A 228 1.07 10.30 -2.34
C TYR A 228 1.48 10.88 -3.70
N SER A 229 0.51 11.49 -4.38
CA SER A 229 0.66 12.00 -5.74
C SER A 229 0.27 13.49 -5.91
N GLY A 230 -0.20 14.14 -4.82
CA GLY A 230 -0.58 15.54 -4.82
C GLY A 230 0.61 16.50 -4.83
N ASP A 231 0.32 17.78 -4.97
CA ASP A 231 1.30 18.87 -4.95
C ASP A 231 1.66 19.32 -3.52
N ALA A 232 2.56 20.30 -3.41
CA ALA A 232 2.98 20.86 -2.12
C ALA A 232 1.89 21.65 -1.41
N ALA A 233 0.86 22.17 -2.09
CA ALA A 233 -0.25 22.87 -1.45
C ALA A 233 -1.18 21.87 -0.77
N MET A 234 -1.55 20.81 -1.45
CA MET A 234 -2.31 19.71 -0.88
C MET A 234 -1.54 19.03 0.27
N ALA A 235 -0.22 18.84 0.13
CA ALA A 235 0.60 18.26 1.19
C ALA A 235 0.57 19.10 2.49
N ARG A 236 0.66 20.42 2.38
CA ARG A 236 0.51 21.32 3.56
C ARG A 236 -0.87 21.22 4.17
N PHE A 237 -1.92 21.22 3.34
CA PHE A 237 -3.29 21.07 3.82
C PHE A 237 -3.46 19.74 4.58
N CYS A 238 -2.99 18.62 4.04
CA CYS A 238 -3.04 17.33 4.72
C CYS A 238 -2.27 17.37 6.05
N ALA A 239 -1.09 17.99 6.08
CA ALA A 239 -0.29 18.14 7.28
C ALA A 239 -1.01 18.98 8.37
N GLU A 240 -1.70 20.06 7.98
CA GLU A 240 -2.51 20.89 8.88
C GLU A 240 -3.71 20.13 9.47
N GLN A 241 -4.24 19.13 8.74
CA GLN A 241 -5.28 18.23 9.25
C GLN A 241 -4.72 17.13 10.17
N GLY A 242 -3.41 17.00 10.32
CA GLY A 242 -2.77 15.93 11.08
C GLY A 242 -2.67 14.60 10.31
N TRP A 243 -2.93 14.60 9.01
CA TRP A 243 -2.87 13.40 8.17
C TRP A 243 -1.44 13.04 7.77
N TYR A 244 -1.24 11.80 7.39
CA TYR A 244 0.05 11.21 7.03
C TYR A 244 0.15 11.02 5.52
N LEU A 245 1.34 11.26 4.97
CA LEU A 245 1.62 11.06 3.54
C LEU A 245 2.69 10.00 3.38
N SER A 246 2.39 8.95 2.63
CA SER A 246 3.31 7.86 2.35
C SER A 246 3.92 8.02 0.95
N PHE A 247 5.25 7.92 0.88
CA PHE A 247 6.00 8.14 -0.36
C PHE A 247 6.60 6.83 -0.85
N ALA A 248 6.22 6.45 -2.07
CA ALA A 248 6.72 5.27 -2.77
C ALA A 248 7.86 5.60 -3.77
N GLY A 249 8.23 4.62 -4.57
CA GLY A 249 9.28 4.72 -5.60
C GLY A 249 9.25 5.97 -6.49
N PRO A 250 8.08 6.52 -6.86
CA PRO A 250 7.99 7.73 -7.69
C PRO A 250 8.76 8.95 -7.16
N VAL A 251 8.97 9.11 -5.85
CA VAL A 251 9.78 10.21 -5.30
C VAL A 251 11.22 10.20 -5.81
N THR A 252 11.71 9.03 -6.23
CA THR A 252 13.06 8.83 -6.80
C THR A 252 13.15 9.20 -8.28
N PHE A 253 12.02 9.40 -8.97
CA PHE A 253 12.01 9.64 -10.41
C PHE A 253 12.48 11.06 -10.72
N ARG A 254 13.37 11.19 -11.70
CA ARG A 254 13.99 12.49 -12.04
C ARG A 254 12.98 13.58 -12.37
N ALA A 255 11.86 13.24 -13.03
CA ALA A 255 10.83 14.18 -13.43
C ALA A 255 9.89 14.63 -12.29
N ASN A 256 9.97 14.02 -11.09
CA ASN A 256 9.00 14.25 -10.01
C ASN A 256 9.48 15.30 -8.99
N ASP A 257 9.95 16.47 -9.46
CA ASP A 257 10.35 17.59 -8.58
C ASP A 257 9.20 18.12 -7.74
N GLU A 258 7.97 18.09 -8.26
CA GLU A 258 6.75 18.49 -7.54
C GLU A 258 6.49 17.58 -6.35
N LEU A 259 6.63 16.26 -6.52
CA LEU A 259 6.48 15.31 -5.43
C LEU A 259 7.55 15.50 -4.33
N ARG A 260 8.79 15.81 -4.73
CA ARG A 260 9.86 16.18 -3.78
C ARG A 260 9.58 17.52 -3.07
N ALA A 261 8.93 18.46 -3.75
CA ALA A 261 8.47 19.70 -3.14
C ALA A 261 7.34 19.44 -2.12
N ALA A 262 6.42 18.52 -2.43
CA ALA A 262 5.39 18.08 -1.49
C ALA A 262 6.01 17.42 -0.24
N LEU A 263 6.99 16.53 -0.40
CA LEU A 263 7.71 15.91 0.71
C LEU A 263 8.37 16.94 1.64
N ARG A 264 8.99 18.00 1.07
CA ARG A 264 9.58 19.09 1.88
C ARG A 264 8.54 19.94 2.63
N ALA A 265 7.29 19.90 2.19
CA ALA A 265 6.21 20.73 2.76
C ALA A 265 5.55 20.08 3.99
N VAL A 266 5.89 18.83 4.32
CA VAL A 266 5.28 18.04 5.39
C VAL A 266 6.29 17.81 6.52
N PRO A 267 5.88 17.95 7.81
CA PRO A 267 6.72 17.54 8.93
C PRO A 267 7.09 16.06 8.83
N LEU A 268 8.36 15.72 9.05
CA LEU A 268 8.84 14.33 8.92
C LEU A 268 8.10 13.34 9.87
N GLY A 269 7.49 13.81 10.94
CA GLY A 269 6.63 13.01 11.82
C GLY A 269 5.25 12.68 11.22
N GLN A 270 4.94 13.16 10.02
CA GLN A 270 3.74 12.81 9.25
C GLN A 270 4.10 12.15 7.91
N VAL A 271 5.37 11.82 7.71
CA VAL A 271 5.86 11.11 6.52
C VAL A 271 5.97 9.62 6.82
N LEU A 272 5.45 8.82 5.90
CA LEU A 272 5.63 7.38 5.80
C LEU A 272 6.37 7.05 4.49
N VAL A 273 6.89 5.85 4.40
CA VAL A 273 7.49 5.30 3.18
C VAL A 273 6.95 3.91 2.89
N GLU A 274 6.90 3.56 1.63
CA GLU A 274 6.38 2.28 1.18
C GLU A 274 7.03 1.85 -0.13
N THR A 275 6.89 0.57 -0.48
CA THR A 275 7.27 0.10 -1.80
C THR A 275 6.13 0.17 -2.79
N ASP A 276 4.91 -0.05 -2.35
CA ASP A 276 3.77 -0.38 -3.21
C ASP A 276 4.09 -1.58 -4.14
N ALA A 277 4.90 -2.51 -3.60
CA ALA A 277 5.32 -3.68 -4.37
C ALA A 277 4.12 -4.57 -4.69
N PRO A 278 4.05 -5.11 -5.92
CA PRO A 278 5.10 -5.24 -6.93
C PRO A 278 5.27 -4.05 -7.87
N TYR A 279 4.52 -2.98 -7.67
CA TYR A 279 4.47 -1.81 -8.55
C TYR A 279 5.57 -0.79 -8.19
N LEU A 280 5.68 0.28 -8.98
CA LEU A 280 6.39 1.53 -8.69
C LEU A 280 7.87 1.41 -8.31
N THR A 281 8.57 0.44 -8.86
CA THR A 281 10.00 0.20 -8.59
C THR A 281 10.82 1.50 -8.70
N PRO A 282 11.59 1.87 -7.66
CA PRO A 282 12.32 3.13 -7.63
C PRO A 282 13.42 3.22 -8.71
N HIS A 283 13.80 4.45 -9.07
CA HIS A 283 14.98 4.69 -9.90
C HIS A 283 16.24 4.26 -9.13
N PRO A 284 17.23 3.59 -9.78
CA PRO A 284 17.36 3.39 -11.22
C PRO A 284 16.70 2.10 -11.77
N TYR A 285 15.91 1.40 -10.99
CA TYR A 285 15.44 0.04 -11.28
C TYR A 285 14.05 -0.03 -11.95
N ARG A 286 13.50 1.08 -12.42
CA ARG A 286 12.19 1.12 -13.08
C ARG A 286 12.02 0.04 -14.14
N GLY A 287 10.90 -0.70 -14.07
CA GLY A 287 10.57 -1.79 -14.99
C GLY A 287 11.18 -3.14 -14.61
N ARG A 288 11.79 -3.27 -13.44
CA ARG A 288 12.13 -4.52 -12.78
C ARG A 288 11.07 -4.87 -11.72
N PRO A 289 10.99 -6.10 -11.25
CA PRO A 289 10.14 -6.46 -10.11
C PRO A 289 10.46 -5.60 -8.88
N ASN A 290 9.43 -5.25 -8.12
CA ASN A 290 9.58 -4.55 -6.83
C ASN A 290 9.26 -5.49 -5.67
N ALA A 291 9.88 -5.25 -4.52
CA ALA A 291 9.62 -5.98 -3.28
C ALA A 291 10.11 -5.16 -2.06
N PRO A 292 9.67 -5.47 -0.84
CA PRO A 292 10.01 -4.69 0.36
C PRO A 292 11.50 -4.42 0.57
N TYR A 293 12.40 -5.33 0.18
CA TYR A 293 13.84 -5.14 0.30
C TYR A 293 14.40 -3.96 -0.54
N VAL A 294 13.62 -3.44 -1.51
CA VAL A 294 14.04 -2.31 -2.37
C VAL A 294 13.77 -0.95 -1.71
N LEU A 295 12.95 -0.91 -0.65
CA LEU A 295 12.57 0.30 0.08
C LEU A 295 13.75 1.22 0.47
N PRO A 296 14.94 0.72 0.84
CA PRO A 296 16.08 1.57 1.18
C PRO A 296 16.46 2.61 0.11
N THR A 297 16.16 2.33 -1.16
CA THR A 297 16.39 3.28 -2.27
C THR A 297 15.48 4.51 -2.13
N THR A 298 14.21 4.29 -1.79
CA THR A 298 13.24 5.37 -1.52
C THR A 298 13.62 6.13 -0.25
N VAL A 299 13.96 5.44 0.84
CA VAL A 299 14.35 6.06 2.12
C VAL A 299 15.57 6.97 1.98
N ARG A 300 16.60 6.55 1.24
CA ARG A 300 17.79 7.38 0.96
C ARG A 300 17.42 8.64 0.20
N THR A 301 16.54 8.52 -0.81
CA THR A 301 16.04 9.69 -1.53
C THR A 301 15.24 10.63 -0.61
N VAL A 302 14.43 10.10 0.29
CA VAL A 302 13.73 10.92 1.31
C VAL A 302 14.75 11.68 2.16
N ALA A 303 15.78 11.01 2.67
CA ALA A 303 16.83 11.64 3.49
C ALA A 303 17.56 12.76 2.73
N ASP A 304 17.91 12.53 1.46
CA ASP A 304 18.55 13.53 0.60
C ASP A 304 17.62 14.74 0.36
N VAL A 305 16.33 14.50 0.12
CA VAL A 305 15.33 15.56 -0.14
C VAL A 305 15.08 16.42 1.06
N VAL A 306 14.99 15.84 2.26
CA VAL A 306 14.77 16.60 3.50
C VAL A 306 16.07 17.16 4.09
N GLY A 307 17.24 16.72 3.61
CA GLY A 307 18.54 17.21 4.05
C GLY A 307 18.94 16.83 5.46
N LEU A 308 18.52 15.64 5.93
CA LEU A 308 18.81 15.14 7.27
C LEU A 308 19.65 13.85 7.21
N PRO A 309 20.42 13.53 8.28
CA PRO A 309 21.16 12.28 8.38
C PRO A 309 20.22 11.07 8.22
N LEU A 310 20.66 10.08 7.43
CA LEU A 310 19.86 8.90 7.11
C LEU A 310 19.34 8.16 8.37
N ALA A 311 20.17 8.03 9.40
CA ALA A 311 19.80 7.37 10.66
C ALA A 311 18.63 8.10 11.36
N ASP A 312 18.64 9.43 11.37
CA ASP A 312 17.62 10.26 12.00
C ASP A 312 16.29 10.14 11.22
N VAL A 313 16.38 10.13 9.87
CA VAL A 313 15.21 9.91 9.01
C VAL A 313 14.62 8.54 9.25
N CYS A 314 15.43 7.47 9.23
CA CYS A 314 14.96 6.11 9.50
C CYS A 314 14.26 6.01 10.86
N ALA A 315 14.86 6.56 11.91
CA ALA A 315 14.29 6.53 13.25
C ALA A 315 12.93 7.27 13.30
N ARG A 316 12.81 8.41 12.61
CA ARG A 316 11.56 9.16 12.56
C ARG A 316 10.48 8.42 11.77
N LEU A 317 10.81 7.86 10.61
CA LEU A 317 9.89 7.06 9.79
C LEU A 317 9.38 5.84 10.57
N ALA A 318 10.25 5.11 11.27
CA ALA A 318 9.87 3.99 12.11
C ALA A 318 8.90 4.41 13.24
N ALA A 319 9.17 5.56 13.88
CA ALA A 319 8.29 6.11 14.92
C ALA A 319 6.93 6.53 14.37
N THR A 320 6.89 7.12 13.15
CA THR A 320 5.65 7.50 12.48
C THR A 320 4.80 6.27 12.16
N SER A 321 5.41 5.18 11.66
CA SER A 321 4.70 3.93 11.40
C SER A 321 4.06 3.34 12.67
N VAL A 322 4.77 3.40 13.82
CA VAL A 322 4.22 2.98 15.12
C VAL A 322 3.07 3.90 15.57
N ALA A 323 3.16 5.21 15.33
CA ALA A 323 2.08 6.13 15.65
C ALA A 323 0.80 5.84 14.84
N VAL A 324 0.94 5.41 13.58
CA VAL A 324 -0.18 5.10 12.69
C VAL A 324 -0.78 3.73 12.99
N TYR A 325 0.04 2.68 13.06
CA TYR A 325 -0.45 1.29 13.10
C TYR A 325 -0.37 0.65 14.50
N GLY A 326 0.25 1.32 15.47
CA GLY A 326 0.43 0.79 16.81
C GLY A 326 1.62 -0.16 16.94
N ALA A 327 1.64 -0.94 18.02
CA ALA A 327 2.68 -1.95 18.24
C ALA A 327 2.50 -3.15 17.29
N TRP A 328 3.61 -3.79 16.98
CA TRP A 328 3.73 -4.93 16.06
C TRP A 328 3.79 -6.25 16.81
#